data_c1106731a61d6560df05064cb1340e1b
#
_entry.id   c1106731a61d6560df05064cb1340e1b
#
_cell.length_a   1.000
_cell.length_b   1.000
_cell.length_c   1.000
_cell.angle_alpha   90.00
_cell.angle_beta   90.00
_cell.angle_gamma   90.00
#
_symmetry.space_group_name_H-M   'P 1'
#
loop_
_entity.id
_entity.type
_entity.pdbx_description
1 polymer ?
#
loop_
_entity_poly.entity_id
_entity_poly.type
_entity_poly.pdbx_seq_one_letter_code
_entity_poly.pdbx_strand_id
1 'polypeptide(L)'
;MTWTVGFDLDMTLIDSRPGVSRAIDLLGAEFDVPLRGADFADRLGPPLATLLVEAGAPEELVPALVTRYRELYPSIVSSIPAMPGAEAALAAVGERGGRVLVVTGKHRPLAQLHIDELGWRIDHLAGDLWSAGKATVLQEERASIYVGDHVGDMHGAQTAGVLAVGVTTGPCGAEELRAAGADVILNDLTEFPQWLADELGPVADAG
;
A
#
# COMPACT_ATOMS: atom_id res chain seq x y z
N MET A 1 22.95 13.39 -4.00
CA MET A 1 21.63 13.40 -4.66
C MET A 1 20.64 12.77 -3.71
N THR A 2 19.52 13.41 -3.42
CA THR A 2 18.45 12.82 -2.60
C THR A 2 17.77 11.73 -3.43
N TRP A 3 17.83 10.50 -2.99
CA TRP A 3 17.13 9.36 -3.57
C TRP A 3 15.81 9.14 -2.81
N THR A 4 14.86 8.46 -3.42
CA THR A 4 13.49 8.38 -2.89
C THR A 4 12.96 6.97 -3.05
N VAL A 5 12.33 6.41 -2.00
CA VAL A 5 11.61 5.15 -2.03
C VAL A 5 10.14 5.40 -1.83
N GLY A 6 9.33 4.90 -2.74
CA GLY A 6 7.88 4.84 -2.58
C GLY A 6 7.45 3.49 -2.03
N PHE A 7 6.44 3.49 -1.18
CA PHE A 7 5.78 2.29 -0.65
C PHE A 7 4.28 2.37 -0.93
N ASP A 8 3.67 1.23 -1.25
CA ASP A 8 2.22 1.10 -1.06
C ASP A 8 1.88 1.03 0.45
N LEU A 9 0.62 1.14 0.80
CA LEU A 9 0.17 1.16 2.19
C LEU A 9 -0.49 -0.16 2.59
N ASP A 10 -1.66 -0.46 2.00
CA ASP A 10 -2.45 -1.65 2.35
C ASP A 10 -1.68 -2.92 1.96
N MET A 11 -1.53 -3.86 2.89
CA MET A 11 -0.79 -5.11 2.72
C MET A 11 0.72 -4.98 2.46
N THR A 12 1.24 -3.76 2.35
CA THR A 12 2.67 -3.47 2.27
C THR A 12 3.19 -2.92 3.60
N LEU A 13 2.68 -1.77 4.05
CA LEU A 13 3.08 -1.13 5.31
C LEU A 13 2.12 -1.46 6.47
N ILE A 14 0.84 -1.70 6.21
CA ILE A 14 -0.19 -2.04 7.21
C ILE A 14 -0.93 -3.33 6.85
N ASP A 15 -1.29 -4.13 7.87
CA ASP A 15 -2.22 -5.25 7.69
C ASP A 15 -3.66 -4.75 7.79
N SER A 16 -4.21 -4.28 6.69
CA SER A 16 -5.55 -3.73 6.66
C SER A 16 -6.67 -4.77 6.63
N ARG A 17 -6.37 -6.06 6.45
CA ARG A 17 -7.37 -7.14 6.36
C ARG A 17 -8.40 -7.15 7.49
N PRO A 18 -8.02 -7.11 8.78
CA PRO A 18 -9.01 -7.19 9.86
C PRO A 18 -9.95 -5.98 9.89
N GLY A 19 -9.39 -4.79 9.66
CA GLY A 19 -10.16 -3.54 9.66
C GLY A 19 -11.11 -3.44 8.47
N VAL A 20 -10.62 -3.75 7.27
CA VAL A 20 -11.44 -3.76 6.05
C VAL A 20 -12.56 -4.79 6.17
N SER A 21 -12.24 -6.03 6.58
CA SER A 21 -13.26 -7.07 6.79
C SER A 21 -14.37 -6.59 7.70
N ARG A 22 -14.02 -6.02 8.85
CA ARG A 22 -15.01 -5.50 9.81
C ARG A 22 -15.87 -4.39 9.21
N ALA A 23 -15.26 -3.44 8.48
CA ALA A 23 -16.01 -2.35 7.87
C ALA A 23 -16.98 -2.86 6.80
N ILE A 24 -16.56 -3.82 5.97
CA ILE A 24 -17.41 -4.42 4.93
C ILE A 24 -18.57 -5.21 5.53
N ASP A 25 -18.34 -5.98 6.61
CA ASP A 25 -19.42 -6.69 7.30
C ASP A 25 -20.47 -5.73 7.88
N LEU A 26 -20.02 -4.59 8.44
CA LEU A 26 -20.92 -3.55 8.92
C LEU A 26 -21.75 -2.94 7.78
N LEU A 27 -21.13 -2.67 6.63
CA LEU A 27 -21.84 -2.15 5.45
C LEU A 27 -22.85 -3.17 4.93
N GLY A 28 -22.48 -4.44 4.83
CA GLY A 28 -23.38 -5.51 4.40
C GLY A 28 -24.64 -5.57 5.26
N ALA A 29 -24.47 -5.49 6.58
CA ALA A 29 -25.56 -5.49 7.54
C ALA A 29 -26.43 -4.20 7.48
N GLU A 30 -25.80 -3.02 7.34
CA GLU A 30 -26.50 -1.73 7.34
C GLU A 30 -27.32 -1.51 6.06
N PHE A 31 -26.82 -1.94 4.92
CA PHE A 31 -27.44 -1.74 3.60
C PHE A 31 -28.26 -2.94 3.10
N ASP A 32 -28.32 -4.03 3.89
CA ASP A 32 -28.94 -5.29 3.50
C ASP A 32 -28.40 -5.83 2.14
N VAL A 33 -27.08 -5.80 1.98
CA VAL A 33 -26.37 -6.32 0.80
C VAL A 33 -25.49 -7.51 1.19
N PRO A 34 -25.33 -8.52 0.32
CA PRO A 34 -24.62 -9.76 0.66
C PRO A 34 -23.10 -9.60 0.63
N LEU A 35 -22.57 -8.54 1.23
CA LEU A 35 -21.14 -8.28 1.34
C LEU A 35 -20.57 -9.06 2.54
N ARG A 36 -19.44 -9.71 2.35
CA ARG A 36 -18.70 -10.42 3.39
C ARG A 36 -17.27 -9.91 3.46
N GLY A 37 -16.87 -9.43 4.62
CA GLY A 37 -15.55 -8.85 4.83
C GLY A 37 -14.39 -9.80 4.49
N ALA A 38 -14.53 -11.10 4.78
CA ALA A 38 -13.52 -12.09 4.44
C ALA A 38 -13.21 -12.14 2.92
N ASP A 39 -14.22 -11.99 2.06
CA ASP A 39 -14.03 -12.01 0.60
C ASP A 39 -13.24 -10.79 0.09
N PHE A 40 -13.19 -9.70 0.87
CA PHE A 40 -12.40 -8.50 0.58
C PHE A 40 -10.96 -8.63 1.06
N ALA A 41 -10.74 -9.25 2.23
CA ALA A 41 -9.41 -9.38 2.82
C ALA A 41 -8.40 -10.06 1.87
N ASP A 42 -8.87 -11.04 1.10
CA ASP A 42 -8.05 -11.82 0.17
C ASP A 42 -7.88 -11.13 -1.21
N ARG A 43 -8.45 -9.94 -1.40
CA ARG A 43 -8.50 -9.25 -2.72
C ARG A 43 -8.10 -7.78 -2.64
N LEU A 44 -7.50 -7.37 -1.52
CA LEU A 44 -7.07 -5.98 -1.32
C LEU A 44 -6.04 -5.57 -2.39
N GLY A 45 -6.10 -4.31 -2.79
CA GLY A 45 -5.27 -3.70 -3.84
C GLY A 45 -6.10 -2.77 -4.72
N PRO A 46 -7.10 -3.27 -5.48
CA PRO A 46 -7.96 -2.42 -6.29
C PRO A 46 -8.76 -1.39 -5.47
N PRO A 47 -9.23 -0.30 -6.11
CA PRO A 47 -10.08 0.70 -5.46
C PRO A 47 -11.34 0.08 -4.85
N LEU A 48 -11.78 0.59 -3.68
CA LEU A 48 -12.94 0.07 -2.95
C LEU A 48 -14.20 -0.05 -3.82
N ALA A 49 -14.48 0.94 -4.67
CA ALA A 49 -15.65 0.90 -5.55
C ALA A 49 -15.61 -0.31 -6.52
N THR A 50 -14.43 -0.63 -7.04
CA THR A 50 -14.21 -1.81 -7.90
C THR A 50 -14.49 -3.09 -7.12
N LEU A 51 -13.91 -3.23 -5.93
CA LEU A 51 -14.09 -4.41 -5.09
C LEU A 51 -15.57 -4.60 -4.68
N LEU A 52 -16.31 -3.52 -4.40
CA LEU A 52 -17.73 -3.58 -4.08
C LEU A 52 -18.56 -4.12 -5.26
N VAL A 53 -18.31 -3.61 -6.48
CA VAL A 53 -18.99 -4.11 -7.69
C VAL A 53 -18.68 -5.58 -7.93
N GLU A 54 -17.41 -5.97 -7.84
CA GLU A 54 -16.98 -7.35 -8.03
C GLU A 54 -17.53 -8.32 -6.96
N ALA A 55 -17.81 -7.81 -5.76
CA ALA A 55 -18.47 -8.55 -4.68
C ALA A 55 -20.00 -8.63 -4.84
N GLY A 56 -20.55 -8.04 -5.89
CA GLY A 56 -21.98 -8.10 -6.20
C GLY A 56 -22.82 -7.01 -5.55
N ALA A 57 -22.22 -5.92 -5.06
CA ALA A 57 -22.98 -4.76 -4.63
C ALA A 57 -23.73 -4.15 -5.83
N PRO A 58 -25.03 -3.77 -5.67
CA PRO A 58 -25.75 -3.03 -6.71
C PRO A 58 -25.01 -1.73 -7.06
N GLU A 59 -24.77 -1.50 -8.35
CA GLU A 59 -23.95 -0.34 -8.81
C GLU A 59 -24.50 0.99 -8.30
N GLU A 60 -25.84 1.12 -8.21
CA GLU A 60 -26.51 2.31 -7.70
C GLU A 60 -26.24 2.58 -6.21
N LEU A 61 -25.88 1.55 -5.42
CA LEU A 61 -25.55 1.68 -4.01
C LEU A 61 -24.06 1.96 -3.77
N VAL A 62 -23.18 1.67 -4.73
CA VAL A 62 -21.72 1.81 -4.55
C VAL A 62 -21.30 3.20 -4.04
N PRO A 63 -21.84 4.34 -4.54
CA PRO A 63 -21.47 5.65 -4.00
C PRO A 63 -21.84 5.82 -2.52
N ALA A 64 -23.00 5.30 -2.10
CA ALA A 64 -23.45 5.36 -0.71
C ALA A 64 -22.60 4.45 0.19
N LEU A 65 -22.30 3.23 -0.27
CA LEU A 65 -21.40 2.29 0.42
C LEU A 65 -20.02 2.86 0.62
N VAL A 66 -19.42 3.47 -0.42
CA VAL A 66 -18.11 4.13 -0.34
C VAL A 66 -18.11 5.28 0.66
N THR A 67 -19.17 6.11 0.63
CA THR A 67 -19.31 7.22 1.58
C THR A 67 -19.38 6.69 3.00
N ARG A 68 -20.25 5.70 3.24
CA ARG A 68 -20.42 5.11 4.57
C ARG A 68 -19.18 4.39 5.08
N TYR A 69 -18.47 3.68 4.21
CA TYR A 69 -17.17 3.08 4.52
C TYR A 69 -16.19 4.14 5.06
N ARG A 70 -16.09 5.29 4.37
CA ARG A 70 -15.19 6.38 4.77
C ARG A 70 -15.57 6.98 6.12
N GLU A 71 -16.85 7.02 6.46
CA GLU A 71 -17.35 7.48 7.77
C GLU A 71 -17.04 6.47 8.90
N LEU A 72 -17.15 5.18 8.63
CA LEU A 72 -16.88 4.12 9.61
C LEU A 72 -15.38 3.94 9.88
N TYR A 73 -14.56 4.11 8.85
CA TYR A 73 -13.15 3.75 8.84
C TYR A 73 -12.31 4.38 9.96
N PRO A 74 -12.48 5.66 10.34
CA PRO A 74 -11.74 6.27 11.44
C PRO A 74 -11.85 5.50 12.77
N SER A 75 -12.97 4.81 13.00
CA SER A 75 -13.20 4.04 14.23
C SER A 75 -12.44 2.72 14.29
N ILE A 76 -11.85 2.28 13.18
CA ILE A 76 -11.15 1.00 13.08
C ILE A 76 -9.63 1.14 12.88
N VAL A 77 -9.14 2.34 12.58
CA VAL A 77 -7.72 2.62 12.28
C VAL A 77 -6.80 2.06 13.37
N SER A 78 -7.08 2.33 14.63
CA SER A 78 -6.26 1.87 15.77
C SER A 78 -6.21 0.34 15.94
N SER A 79 -7.08 -0.40 15.25
CA SER A 79 -7.07 -1.88 15.25
C SER A 79 -6.28 -2.48 14.10
N ILE A 80 -5.72 -1.66 13.22
CA ILE A 80 -4.97 -2.09 12.04
C ILE A 80 -3.47 -1.96 12.34
N PRO A 81 -2.74 -3.08 12.50
CA PRO A 81 -1.34 -3.04 12.85
C PRO A 81 -0.44 -2.71 11.65
N ALA A 82 0.78 -2.28 11.94
CA ALA A 82 1.86 -2.26 10.95
C ALA A 82 2.19 -3.69 10.49
N MET A 83 2.61 -3.82 9.23
CA MET A 83 3.17 -5.07 8.71
C MET A 83 4.55 -5.35 9.34
N PRO A 84 4.93 -6.63 9.48
CA PRO A 84 6.27 -6.98 9.96
C PRO A 84 7.36 -6.27 9.14
N GLY A 85 8.25 -5.58 9.83
CA GLY A 85 9.38 -4.87 9.22
C GLY A 85 9.06 -3.47 8.67
N ALA A 86 7.79 -3.01 8.67
CA ALA A 86 7.42 -1.72 8.10
C ALA A 86 8.22 -0.54 8.71
N GLU A 87 8.26 -0.44 10.04
CA GLU A 87 9.00 0.62 10.73
C GLU A 87 10.50 0.58 10.42
N ALA A 88 11.09 -0.63 10.40
CA ALA A 88 12.50 -0.82 10.08
C ALA A 88 12.81 -0.45 8.63
N ALA A 89 11.90 -0.76 7.69
CA ALA A 89 12.04 -0.39 6.29
C ALA A 89 12.02 1.13 6.09
N LEU A 90 11.06 1.82 6.72
CA LEU A 90 10.97 3.29 6.68
C LEU A 90 12.22 3.94 7.31
N ALA A 91 12.67 3.43 8.47
CA ALA A 91 13.87 3.91 9.15
C ALA A 91 15.13 3.72 8.29
N ALA A 92 15.30 2.55 7.65
CA ALA A 92 16.46 2.25 6.81
C ALA A 92 16.61 3.21 5.63
N VAL A 93 15.50 3.70 5.06
CA VAL A 93 15.53 4.75 4.03
C VAL A 93 16.03 6.07 4.62
N GLY A 94 15.45 6.50 5.75
CA GLY A 94 15.80 7.78 6.39
C GLY A 94 17.24 7.82 6.91
N GLU A 95 17.73 6.73 7.53
CA GLU A 95 19.11 6.58 8.06
C GLU A 95 20.17 6.72 6.96
N ARG A 96 19.80 6.43 5.72
CA ARG A 96 20.66 6.59 4.54
C ARG A 96 20.45 7.91 3.81
N GLY A 97 19.70 8.86 4.40
CA GLY A 97 19.41 10.17 3.80
C GLY A 97 18.44 10.12 2.62
N GLY A 98 17.70 9.03 2.46
CA GLY A 98 16.65 8.89 1.47
C GLY A 98 15.34 9.55 1.93
N ARG A 99 14.45 9.80 0.97
CA ARG A 99 13.07 10.26 1.21
C ARG A 99 12.10 9.09 1.14
N VAL A 100 11.08 9.14 1.97
CA VAL A 100 10.01 8.14 2.05
C VAL A 100 8.73 8.71 1.44
N LEU A 101 8.19 8.03 0.43
CA LEU A 101 6.86 8.30 -0.11
C LEU A 101 5.90 7.18 0.26
N VAL A 102 4.63 7.52 0.46
CA VAL A 102 3.52 6.55 0.43
C VAL A 102 2.63 6.88 -0.75
N VAL A 103 2.49 5.94 -1.69
CA VAL A 103 1.70 6.10 -2.92
C VAL A 103 0.73 4.93 -3.02
N THR A 104 -0.55 5.17 -2.72
CA THR A 104 -1.51 4.11 -2.47
C THR A 104 -2.86 4.28 -3.19
N GLY A 105 -3.55 3.16 -3.43
CA GLY A 105 -4.94 3.15 -3.89
C GLY A 105 -5.94 3.60 -2.83
N LYS A 106 -5.54 3.59 -1.56
CA LYS A 106 -6.37 4.03 -0.46
C LYS A 106 -6.73 5.51 -0.55
N HIS A 107 -7.96 5.85 -0.19
CA HIS A 107 -8.41 7.24 -0.09
C HIS A 107 -7.47 8.05 0.81
N ARG A 108 -6.89 9.13 0.27
CA ARG A 108 -5.81 9.88 0.92
C ARG A 108 -6.09 10.28 2.37
N PRO A 109 -7.29 10.81 2.75
CA PRO A 109 -7.58 11.12 4.16
C PRO A 109 -7.52 9.90 5.08
N LEU A 110 -7.94 8.71 4.61
CA LEU A 110 -7.88 7.47 5.40
C LEU A 110 -6.46 6.95 5.51
N ALA A 111 -5.65 7.09 4.46
CA ALA A 111 -4.23 6.77 4.52
C ALA A 111 -3.49 7.65 5.54
N GLN A 112 -3.81 8.96 5.59
CA GLN A 112 -3.23 9.89 6.56
C GLN A 112 -3.50 9.45 8.01
N LEU A 113 -4.72 8.93 8.31
CA LEU A 113 -5.04 8.45 9.65
C LEU A 113 -4.09 7.35 10.13
N HIS A 114 -3.65 6.44 9.23
CA HIS A 114 -2.67 5.40 9.59
C HIS A 114 -1.29 5.97 9.85
N ILE A 115 -0.86 6.91 9.01
CA ILE A 115 0.43 7.58 9.19
C ILE A 115 0.48 8.28 10.54
N ASP A 116 -0.60 8.98 10.90
CA ASP A 116 -0.72 9.71 12.18
C ASP A 116 -0.79 8.75 13.37
N GLU A 117 -1.61 7.70 13.30
CA GLU A 117 -1.80 6.69 14.36
C GLU A 117 -0.50 5.95 14.67
N LEU A 118 0.26 5.57 13.64
CA LEU A 118 1.52 4.84 13.78
C LEU A 118 2.72 5.77 14.02
N GLY A 119 2.50 7.10 13.96
CA GLY A 119 3.54 8.09 14.21
C GLY A 119 4.67 8.08 13.19
N TRP A 120 4.39 7.63 11.96
CA TRP A 120 5.41 7.52 10.92
C TRP A 120 5.78 8.86 10.31
N ARG A 121 7.07 9.04 10.07
CA ARG A 121 7.59 10.18 9.31
C ARG A 121 7.73 9.79 7.85
N ILE A 122 6.93 10.42 7.01
CA ILE A 122 6.98 10.29 5.56
C ILE A 122 7.12 11.67 4.92
N ASP A 123 7.77 11.76 3.77
CA ASP A 123 8.01 13.04 3.09
C ASP A 123 6.85 13.43 2.18
N HIS A 124 6.12 12.44 1.65
CA HIS A 124 4.95 12.69 0.81
C HIS A 124 3.95 11.54 0.88
N LEU A 125 2.65 11.87 0.91
CA LEU A 125 1.53 10.94 0.83
C LEU A 125 0.67 11.28 -0.39
N ALA A 126 0.54 10.31 -1.30
CA ALA A 126 -0.39 10.34 -2.43
C ALA A 126 -1.38 9.17 -2.33
N GLY A 127 -2.65 9.47 -2.29
CA GLY A 127 -3.73 8.48 -2.23
C GLY A 127 -4.63 8.52 -3.45
N ASP A 128 -5.62 7.62 -3.47
CA ASP A 128 -6.58 7.47 -4.59
C ASP A 128 -5.90 7.12 -5.94
N LEU A 129 -4.73 6.46 -5.91
CA LEU A 129 -3.92 6.12 -7.08
C LEU A 129 -3.79 4.61 -7.25
N TRP A 130 -4.12 4.12 -8.44
CA TRP A 130 -4.09 2.69 -8.74
C TRP A 130 -3.28 2.36 -9.99
N SER A 131 -2.48 1.27 -9.93
CA SER A 131 -1.72 0.73 -11.06
C SER A 131 -0.87 1.83 -11.75
N ALA A 132 -0.93 1.95 -13.08
CA ALA A 132 -0.20 2.96 -13.83
C ALA A 132 -0.44 4.41 -13.37
N GLY A 133 -1.57 4.69 -12.69
CA GLY A 133 -1.84 6.01 -12.09
C GLY A 133 -0.85 6.42 -11.01
N LYS A 134 -0.15 5.45 -10.38
CA LYS A 134 0.91 5.74 -9.40
C LYS A 134 2.17 6.34 -10.05
N ALA A 135 2.39 6.06 -11.33
CA ALA A 135 3.62 6.42 -12.05
C ALA A 135 3.89 7.92 -12.06
N THR A 136 2.86 8.75 -12.23
CA THR A 136 3.03 10.22 -12.28
C THR A 136 3.68 10.73 -11.00
N VAL A 137 3.17 10.32 -9.83
CA VAL A 137 3.73 10.75 -8.53
C VAL A 137 5.13 10.20 -8.32
N LEU A 138 5.37 8.93 -8.68
CA LEU A 138 6.70 8.33 -8.57
C LEU A 138 7.74 9.10 -9.41
N GLN A 139 7.36 9.55 -10.61
CA GLN A 139 8.22 10.35 -11.48
C GLN A 139 8.42 11.79 -10.95
N GLU A 140 7.36 12.46 -10.54
CA GLU A 140 7.41 13.83 -9.99
C GLU A 140 8.29 13.91 -8.74
N GLU A 141 8.17 12.92 -7.85
CA GLU A 141 8.97 12.80 -6.62
C GLU A 141 10.34 12.15 -6.85
N ARG A 142 10.68 11.80 -8.09
CA ARG A 142 11.94 11.17 -8.49
C ARG A 142 12.26 9.90 -7.69
N ALA A 143 11.24 9.06 -7.52
CA ALA A 143 11.44 7.77 -6.88
C ALA A 143 12.47 6.94 -7.67
N SER A 144 13.32 6.24 -6.93
CA SER A 144 14.28 5.28 -7.50
C SER A 144 13.76 3.85 -7.35
N ILE A 145 12.98 3.62 -6.31
CA ILE A 145 12.45 2.31 -5.91
C ILE A 145 10.96 2.48 -5.57
N TYR A 146 10.15 1.51 -5.94
CA TYR A 146 8.77 1.39 -5.46
C TYR A 146 8.51 -0.01 -4.92
N VAL A 147 7.95 -0.09 -3.70
CA VAL A 147 7.68 -1.33 -2.97
C VAL A 147 6.18 -1.54 -2.85
N GLY A 148 5.69 -2.72 -3.21
CA GLY A 148 4.26 -3.05 -3.13
C GLY A 148 4.00 -4.55 -3.19
N ASP A 149 2.77 -4.95 -2.87
CA ASP A 149 2.36 -6.36 -2.74
C ASP A 149 1.45 -6.85 -3.88
N HIS A 150 1.07 -5.94 -4.78
CA HIS A 150 0.10 -6.24 -5.82
C HIS A 150 0.68 -6.05 -7.24
N VAL A 151 0.17 -6.81 -8.22
CA VAL A 151 0.55 -6.64 -9.64
C VAL A 151 0.34 -5.20 -10.13
N GLY A 152 -0.65 -4.48 -9.59
CA GLY A 152 -0.87 -3.06 -9.87
C GLY A 152 0.28 -2.16 -9.44
N ASP A 153 1.00 -2.52 -8.37
CA ASP A 153 2.19 -1.80 -7.90
C ASP A 153 3.35 -1.98 -8.87
N MET A 154 3.55 -3.21 -9.31
CA MET A 154 4.58 -3.53 -10.30
C MET A 154 4.33 -2.78 -11.60
N HIS A 155 3.08 -2.74 -12.09
CA HIS A 155 2.72 -1.95 -13.27
C HIS A 155 2.96 -0.46 -13.06
N GLY A 156 2.67 0.08 -11.87
CA GLY A 156 2.98 1.47 -11.51
C GLY A 156 4.47 1.77 -11.56
N ALA A 157 5.28 0.90 -10.94
CA ALA A 157 6.74 1.00 -10.93
C ALA A 157 7.33 0.91 -12.35
N GLN A 158 6.91 -0.07 -13.14
CA GLN A 158 7.34 -0.24 -14.53
C GLN A 158 6.98 0.98 -15.40
N THR A 159 5.76 1.49 -15.26
CA THR A 159 5.33 2.70 -15.99
C THR A 159 6.15 3.93 -15.58
N ALA A 160 6.54 4.02 -14.31
CA ALA A 160 7.39 5.10 -13.80
C ALA A 160 8.86 4.94 -14.22
N GLY A 161 9.30 3.74 -14.60
CA GLY A 161 10.70 3.42 -14.90
C GLY A 161 11.57 3.35 -13.63
N VAL A 162 10.99 2.92 -12.50
CA VAL A 162 11.67 2.77 -11.20
C VAL A 162 11.84 1.29 -10.85
N LEU A 163 12.80 0.97 -9.99
CA LEU A 163 13.04 -0.39 -9.53
C LEU A 163 11.80 -0.90 -8.77
N ALA A 164 11.24 -2.01 -9.22
CA ALA A 164 10.03 -2.61 -8.68
C ALA A 164 10.37 -3.70 -7.65
N VAL A 165 10.02 -3.49 -6.40
CA VAL A 165 10.22 -4.46 -5.31
C VAL A 165 8.86 -5.01 -4.89
N GLY A 166 8.64 -6.30 -5.12
CA GLY A 166 7.45 -7.00 -4.67
C GLY A 166 7.62 -7.59 -3.29
N VAL A 167 6.62 -7.42 -2.41
CA VAL A 167 6.51 -8.14 -1.13
C VAL A 167 5.33 -9.12 -1.19
N THR A 168 5.52 -10.37 -0.72
CA THR A 168 4.48 -11.41 -0.83
C THR A 168 3.50 -11.40 0.36
N THR A 169 3.26 -10.25 0.93
CA THR A 169 2.37 -10.06 2.09
C THR A 169 0.92 -9.81 1.72
N GLY A 170 0.65 -9.48 0.46
CA GLY A 170 -0.69 -9.26 -0.10
C GLY A 170 -1.24 -10.47 -0.85
N PRO A 171 -2.24 -10.24 -1.72
CA PRO A 171 -2.93 -11.31 -2.44
C PRO A 171 -2.10 -11.95 -3.57
N CYS A 172 -1.04 -11.27 -4.05
CA CYS A 172 -0.26 -11.74 -5.19
C CYS A 172 0.97 -12.52 -4.74
N GLY A 173 1.15 -13.71 -5.31
CA GLY A 173 2.32 -14.54 -5.05
C GLY A 173 3.58 -14.07 -5.82
N ALA A 174 4.74 -14.62 -5.45
CA ALA A 174 6.02 -14.24 -6.04
C ALA A 174 6.08 -14.41 -7.57
N GLU A 175 5.44 -15.44 -8.13
CA GLU A 175 5.39 -15.67 -9.57
C GLU A 175 4.55 -14.62 -10.28
N GLU A 176 3.41 -14.24 -9.71
CA GLU A 176 2.52 -13.21 -10.25
C GLU A 176 3.20 -11.84 -10.25
N LEU A 177 3.86 -11.49 -9.13
CA LEU A 177 4.61 -10.23 -9.01
C LEU A 177 5.77 -10.17 -10.02
N ARG A 178 6.53 -11.27 -10.21
CA ARG A 178 7.58 -11.34 -11.24
C ARG A 178 7.01 -11.20 -12.64
N ALA A 179 5.90 -11.88 -12.94
CA ALA A 179 5.25 -11.78 -14.23
C ALA A 179 4.72 -10.36 -14.51
N ALA A 180 4.36 -9.61 -13.47
CA ALA A 180 3.94 -8.21 -13.56
C ALA A 180 5.11 -7.21 -13.61
N GLY A 181 6.36 -7.68 -13.52
CA GLY A 181 7.56 -6.87 -13.69
C GLY A 181 8.29 -6.51 -12.39
N ALA A 182 8.11 -7.28 -11.30
CA ALA A 182 8.95 -7.11 -10.12
C ALA A 182 10.40 -7.48 -10.44
N ASP A 183 11.32 -6.57 -10.18
CA ASP A 183 12.77 -6.79 -10.32
C ASP A 183 13.31 -7.59 -9.12
N VAL A 184 12.71 -7.36 -7.95
CA VAL A 184 13.08 -8.02 -6.68
C VAL A 184 11.82 -8.53 -5.98
N ILE A 185 11.94 -9.69 -5.32
CA ILE A 185 10.88 -10.22 -4.46
C ILE A 185 11.43 -10.44 -3.06
N LEU A 186 10.75 -9.89 -2.08
CA LEU A 186 10.97 -10.13 -0.66
C LEU A 186 9.74 -10.86 -0.08
N ASN A 187 9.95 -11.66 0.97
CA ASN A 187 8.83 -12.32 1.64
C ASN A 187 7.98 -11.31 2.42
N ASP A 188 8.64 -10.39 3.10
CA ASP A 188 8.04 -9.25 3.80
C ASP A 188 9.08 -8.13 3.98
N LEU A 189 8.68 -7.03 4.65
CA LEU A 189 9.57 -5.89 4.87
C LEU A 189 10.68 -6.10 5.90
N THR A 190 10.71 -7.23 6.60
CA THR A 190 11.85 -7.56 7.50
C THR A 190 13.14 -7.78 6.72
N GLU A 191 13.03 -8.17 5.45
CA GLU A 191 14.18 -8.37 4.54
C GLU A 191 14.64 -7.05 3.90
N PHE A 192 13.77 -6.03 3.86
CA PHE A 192 14.04 -4.78 3.13
C PHE A 192 15.29 -4.02 3.60
N PRO A 193 15.57 -3.84 4.91
CA PRO A 193 16.75 -3.08 5.34
C PRO A 193 18.07 -3.71 4.87
N GLN A 194 18.20 -5.03 4.92
CA GLN A 194 19.40 -5.73 4.47
C GLN A 194 19.50 -5.66 2.95
N TRP A 195 18.43 -5.95 2.23
CA TRP A 195 18.41 -5.82 0.78
C TRP A 195 18.79 -4.40 0.32
N LEU A 196 18.23 -3.36 0.95
CA LEU A 196 18.54 -1.96 0.63
C LEU A 196 20.02 -1.64 0.87
N ALA A 197 20.61 -2.24 1.92
CA ALA A 197 22.04 -2.08 2.22
C ALA A 197 22.92 -2.68 1.14
N ASP A 198 22.54 -3.84 0.64
CA ASP A 198 23.28 -4.55 -0.42
C ASP A 198 23.15 -3.83 -1.77
N GLU A 199 21.95 -3.29 -2.08
CA GLU A 199 21.66 -2.57 -3.32
C GLU A 199 22.41 -1.23 -3.43
N LEU A 200 22.43 -0.46 -2.34
CA LEU A 200 23.05 0.88 -2.32
C LEU A 200 24.55 0.86 -1.94
N GLY A 201 25.04 -0.26 -1.44
CA GLY A 201 26.39 -0.37 -0.89
C GLY A 201 26.56 0.32 0.46
N PRO A 202 27.80 0.33 1.01
CA PRO A 202 28.06 0.95 2.31
C PRO A 202 27.76 2.45 2.29
N VAL A 203 27.20 2.94 3.40
CA VAL A 203 27.02 4.39 3.61
C VAL A 203 28.40 5.02 3.56
N ALA A 204 28.61 5.98 2.65
CA ALA A 204 29.86 6.72 2.63
C ALA A 204 29.96 7.50 3.97
N ASP A 205 30.99 7.23 4.75
CA ASP A 205 31.26 7.97 5.96
C ASP A 205 31.30 9.46 5.62
N ALA A 206 30.39 10.21 6.22
CA ALA A 206 30.38 11.66 6.13
C ALA A 206 31.56 12.15 6.98
N GLY A 207 32.72 12.38 6.32
CA GLY A 207 33.91 12.95 6.92
C GLY A 207 33.74 14.42 7.27
#